data_00d5e17bbc3146a4ae299c81c2e5322f
#
_entry.id   00d5e17bbc3146a4ae299c81c2e5322f
#
_cell.length_a   1.000
_cell.length_b   1.000
_cell.length_c   1.000
_cell.angle_alpha   90.00
_cell.angle_beta   90.00
_cell.angle_gamma   90.00
#
_symmetry.space_group_name_H-M   'P 1'
#
loop_
_entity.id
_entity.type
_entity.pdbx_description
1 polymer ?
#
loop_
_entity_poly.entity_id
_entity_poly.type
_entity_poly.pdbx_seq_one_letter_code
_entity_poly.pdbx_strand_id
1 'polypeptide(L)'
;MTEPLVFMMGKFEARFPTDRQYARNHMWALAAEGGFRFGFAAYAVRLLQDVYFLDWCVDGGQSLAERQEIGSIESSKAESALFAPMAGRLARFNEDLLGDPSTINVDKYGRGWLFDIEGAGGELLSPDEYLIHLEAAWKVAERTLKGQFNE
;
A
#
# COMPACT_ATOMS: atom_id res chain seq x y z
N MET A 1 9.05 2.87 -22.85
CA MET A 1 8.75 3.22 -21.44
C MET A 1 7.36 3.79 -21.34
N THR A 2 6.61 3.30 -20.39
CA THR A 2 5.24 3.72 -20.17
C THR A 2 5.22 4.77 -19.07
N GLU A 3 4.54 5.88 -19.32
CA GLU A 3 4.39 6.91 -18.31
C GLU A 3 3.50 6.41 -17.18
N PRO A 4 3.72 6.86 -15.94
CA PRO A 4 2.83 6.50 -14.84
C PRO A 4 1.43 7.04 -15.06
N LEU A 5 0.44 6.32 -14.55
CA LEU A 5 -0.94 6.79 -14.56
C LEU A 5 -1.11 7.83 -13.45
N VAL A 6 -2.03 8.75 -13.64
CA VAL A 6 -2.30 9.83 -12.69
C VAL A 6 -3.73 9.77 -12.22
N PHE A 7 -3.92 9.90 -10.92
CA PHE A 7 -5.24 10.03 -10.31
C PHE A 7 -5.27 11.27 -9.43
N MET A 8 -6.27 12.13 -9.63
CA MET A 8 -6.39 13.36 -8.86
C MET A 8 -7.16 13.14 -7.58
N MET A 9 -6.51 13.40 -6.44
CA MET A 9 -7.12 13.39 -5.13
C MET A 9 -7.37 14.85 -4.73
N GLY A 10 -8.48 15.40 -5.21
CA GLY A 10 -8.69 16.83 -5.16
C GLY A 10 -7.67 17.54 -6.05
N LYS A 11 -6.83 18.37 -5.45
CA LYS A 11 -5.76 19.07 -6.17
C LYS A 11 -4.44 18.30 -6.17
N PHE A 12 -4.36 17.22 -5.40
CA PHE A 12 -3.14 16.42 -5.30
C PHE A 12 -3.08 15.40 -6.43
N GLU A 13 -1.95 15.37 -7.14
CA GLU A 13 -1.70 14.43 -8.22
C GLU A 13 -1.00 13.19 -7.68
N ALA A 14 -1.73 12.06 -7.63
CA ALA A 14 -1.16 10.78 -7.23
C ALA A 14 -0.72 10.02 -8.48
N ARG A 15 0.52 9.51 -8.48
CA ARG A 15 1.11 8.81 -9.61
C ARG A 15 1.29 7.34 -9.34
N PHE A 16 0.99 6.52 -10.34
CA PHE A 16 1.02 5.06 -10.22
C PHE A 16 1.84 4.45 -11.35
N PRO A 17 3.03 3.89 -11.05
CA PRO A 17 3.84 3.19 -12.05
C PRO A 17 3.05 2.09 -12.75
N THR A 18 3.34 1.88 -14.04
CA THR A 18 2.64 0.89 -14.85
C THR A 18 3.41 -0.43 -14.99
N ASP A 19 4.57 -0.54 -14.33
CA ASP A 19 5.41 -1.73 -14.33
C ASP A 19 5.02 -2.75 -13.25
N ARG A 20 3.93 -2.50 -12.53
CA ARG A 20 3.50 -3.32 -11.40
C ARG A 20 1.99 -3.40 -11.32
N GLN A 21 1.51 -4.27 -10.43
CA GLN A 21 0.10 -4.45 -10.14
C GLN A 21 -0.25 -3.78 -8.81
N TYR A 22 -1.52 -3.80 -8.44
CA TYR A 22 -2.00 -3.15 -7.23
C TYR A 22 -3.03 -4.02 -6.52
N ALA A 23 -2.97 -4.00 -5.18
CA ALA A 23 -3.97 -4.67 -4.37
C ALA A 23 -5.10 -3.69 -4.02
N ARG A 24 -6.27 -4.22 -3.69
CA ARG A 24 -7.43 -3.38 -3.34
C ARG A 24 -7.22 -2.59 -2.05
N ASN A 25 -6.27 -3.01 -1.21
CA ASN A 25 -5.91 -2.29 0.01
C ASN A 25 -4.87 -1.20 -0.22
N HIS A 26 -4.65 -0.80 -1.48
CA HIS A 26 -3.77 0.30 -1.88
C HIS A 26 -2.28 0.04 -1.70
N MET A 27 -1.89 -1.22 -1.80
CA MET A 27 -0.47 -1.60 -1.88
C MET A 27 -0.12 -1.89 -3.34
N TRP A 28 1.06 -1.44 -3.77
CA TRP A 28 1.59 -1.88 -5.06
C TRP A 28 2.20 -3.27 -4.92
N ALA A 29 2.22 -4.01 -6.01
CA ALA A 29 2.76 -5.36 -6.06
C ALA A 29 3.69 -5.48 -7.26
N LEU A 30 4.99 -5.60 -7.00
CA LEU A 30 5.99 -5.74 -8.05
C LEU A 30 6.40 -7.21 -8.13
N ALA A 31 6.24 -7.80 -9.31
CA ALA A 31 6.58 -9.20 -9.52
C ALA A 31 8.06 -9.44 -9.20
N ALA A 32 8.31 -10.48 -8.44
CA ALA A 32 9.64 -10.93 -8.05
C ALA A 32 9.67 -12.44 -8.15
N GLU A 33 10.86 -13.04 -8.04
CA GLU A 33 11.00 -14.47 -8.15
C GLU A 33 10.11 -15.19 -7.11
N GLY A 34 9.18 -16.00 -7.61
CA GLY A 34 8.30 -16.79 -6.76
C GLY A 34 7.13 -16.04 -6.14
N GLY A 35 7.02 -14.72 -6.35
CA GLY A 35 5.95 -13.96 -5.73
C GLY A 35 5.98 -12.48 -6.06
N PHE A 36 5.73 -11.67 -5.03
CA PHE A 36 5.61 -10.20 -5.21
C PHE A 36 6.22 -9.45 -4.04
N ARG A 37 6.76 -8.28 -4.35
CA ARG A 37 7.16 -7.30 -3.36
C ARG A 37 6.05 -6.26 -3.24
N PHE A 38 5.72 -5.87 -2.02
CA PHE A 38 4.63 -4.94 -1.74
C PHE A 38 5.11 -3.68 -1.04
N GLY A 39 4.41 -2.58 -1.31
CA GLY A 39 4.61 -1.33 -0.61
C GLY A 39 3.33 -0.49 -0.73
N PHE A 40 3.27 0.66 -0.07
CA PHE A 40 2.12 1.54 -0.17
C PHE A 40 2.16 2.34 -1.47
N ALA A 41 1.04 2.35 -2.20
CA ALA A 41 0.88 3.21 -3.36
C ALA A 41 0.67 4.67 -2.94
N ALA A 42 0.81 5.59 -3.88
CA ALA A 42 0.68 7.03 -3.62
C ALA A 42 -0.64 7.40 -2.94
N TYR A 43 -1.73 6.73 -3.27
CA TYR A 43 -3.03 6.96 -2.65
C TYR A 43 -2.98 6.76 -1.13
N ALA A 44 -2.46 5.62 -0.69
CA ALA A 44 -2.35 5.31 0.73
C ALA A 44 -1.42 6.29 1.44
N VAL A 45 -0.27 6.59 0.85
CA VAL A 45 0.71 7.49 1.46
C VAL A 45 0.14 8.90 1.62
N ARG A 46 -0.64 9.37 0.63
CA ARG A 46 -1.28 10.67 0.72
C ARG A 46 -2.27 10.76 1.87
N LEU A 47 -3.03 9.69 2.11
CA LEU A 47 -3.99 9.65 3.22
C LEU A 47 -3.30 9.54 4.58
N LEU A 48 -2.19 8.81 4.65
CA LEU A 48 -1.44 8.64 5.89
C LEU A 48 -0.64 9.88 6.28
N GLN A 49 -0.13 10.64 5.30
CA GLN A 49 0.82 11.71 5.53
C GLN A 49 2.11 11.16 6.14
N ASP A 50 2.69 11.79 7.15
CA ASP A 50 3.98 11.39 7.72
C ASP A 50 3.86 10.12 8.55
N VAL A 51 4.52 9.05 8.11
CA VAL A 51 4.56 7.76 8.82
C VAL A 51 5.69 7.80 9.84
N TYR A 52 5.38 7.47 11.10
CA TYR A 52 6.38 7.48 12.16
C TYR A 52 6.47 6.19 12.96
N PHE A 53 5.54 5.25 12.78
CA PHE A 53 5.58 3.97 13.48
C PHE A 53 5.05 2.85 12.59
N LEU A 54 5.73 1.72 12.63
CA LEU A 54 5.36 0.51 11.90
C LEU A 54 5.72 -0.71 12.74
N ASP A 55 4.78 -1.64 12.91
CA ASP A 55 5.01 -2.86 13.66
C ASP A 55 4.34 -4.04 12.97
N TRP A 56 4.97 -5.21 13.08
CA TRP A 56 4.45 -6.45 12.49
C TRP A 56 4.05 -7.43 13.58
N CYS A 57 2.90 -8.09 13.40
CA CYS A 57 2.42 -9.11 14.35
C CYS A 57 2.54 -10.53 13.81
N VAL A 58 3.21 -10.70 12.68
CA VAL A 58 3.50 -12.01 12.07
C VAL A 58 4.99 -12.13 11.80
N ASP A 59 5.47 -13.35 11.63
CA ASP A 59 6.90 -13.63 11.43
C ASP A 59 7.20 -14.05 9.99
N GLY A 60 8.44 -13.84 9.57
CA GLY A 60 8.92 -14.33 8.28
C GLY A 60 8.78 -15.84 8.21
N GLY A 61 8.38 -16.36 7.06
CA GLY A 61 8.13 -17.78 6.85
C GLY A 61 6.71 -18.22 7.14
N GLN A 62 5.89 -17.37 7.75
CA GLN A 62 4.51 -17.70 8.10
C GLN A 62 3.60 -17.68 6.88
N SER A 63 2.67 -18.63 6.81
CA SER A 63 1.61 -18.62 5.79
C SER A 63 0.56 -17.58 6.17
N LEU A 64 0.15 -16.78 5.19
CA LEU A 64 -0.84 -15.73 5.38
C LEU A 64 -2.09 -16.03 4.56
N ALA A 65 -3.25 -15.77 5.14
CA ALA A 65 -4.51 -15.74 4.38
C ALA A 65 -4.69 -14.32 3.83
N GLU A 66 -5.40 -14.20 2.72
CA GLU A 66 -5.78 -12.88 2.19
C GLU A 66 -6.58 -12.12 3.25
N ARG A 67 -6.27 -10.85 3.43
CA ARG A 67 -6.91 -9.96 4.43
C ARG A 67 -6.59 -10.29 5.88
N GLN A 68 -5.67 -11.21 6.13
CA GLN A 68 -5.22 -11.48 7.49
C GLN A 68 -4.52 -10.23 8.04
N GLU A 69 -4.81 -9.88 9.29
CA GLU A 69 -4.11 -8.77 9.94
C GLU A 69 -2.65 -9.16 10.16
N ILE A 70 -1.73 -8.29 9.73
CA ILE A 70 -0.29 -8.57 9.77
C ILE A 70 0.52 -7.54 10.52
N GLY A 71 -0.09 -6.44 10.91
CA GLY A 71 0.64 -5.39 11.63
C GLY A 71 -0.17 -4.15 11.81
N SER A 72 0.51 -3.07 12.19
CA SER A 72 -0.11 -1.77 12.39
C SER A 72 0.82 -0.65 11.95
N ILE A 73 0.23 0.49 11.60
CA ILE A 73 0.96 1.67 11.18
C ILE A 73 0.38 2.90 11.86
N GLU A 74 1.24 3.82 12.27
CA GLU A 74 0.83 5.11 12.83
C GLU A 74 1.45 6.24 12.01
N SER A 75 0.63 7.23 11.73
CA SER A 75 1.04 8.39 10.96
C SER A 75 0.42 9.65 11.54
N SER A 76 0.79 10.81 10.99
CA SER A 76 0.24 12.09 11.45
C SER A 76 -1.26 12.24 11.26
N LYS A 77 -1.87 11.41 10.40
CA LYS A 77 -3.32 11.48 10.10
C LYS A 77 -4.11 10.25 10.55
N ALA A 78 -3.46 9.13 10.80
CA ALA A 78 -4.20 7.89 11.06
C ALA A 78 -3.38 6.86 11.83
N GLU A 79 -4.10 6.01 12.57
CA GLU A 79 -3.59 4.74 13.06
C GLU A 79 -4.41 3.68 12.35
N SER A 80 -3.77 2.65 11.83
CA SER A 80 -4.46 1.63 11.06
C SER A 80 -3.83 0.26 11.23
N ALA A 81 -4.68 -0.77 11.21
CA ALA A 81 -4.20 -2.14 11.06
C ALA A 81 -3.78 -2.36 9.62
N LEU A 82 -2.82 -3.23 9.41
CA LEU A 82 -2.36 -3.63 8.09
C LEU A 82 -2.79 -5.05 7.81
N PHE A 83 -3.21 -5.30 6.57
CA PHE A 83 -3.76 -6.59 6.16
C PHE A 83 -3.00 -7.15 4.97
N ALA A 84 -2.91 -8.49 4.90
CA ALA A 84 -2.22 -9.14 3.79
C ALA A 84 -2.96 -8.86 2.47
N PRO A 85 -2.23 -8.37 1.45
CA PRO A 85 -2.85 -8.05 0.15
C PRO A 85 -3.17 -9.27 -0.69
N MET A 86 -2.62 -10.43 -0.35
CA MET A 86 -2.86 -11.71 -1.01
C MET A 86 -2.52 -12.85 -0.07
N ALA A 87 -3.04 -14.03 -0.35
CA ALA A 87 -2.63 -15.24 0.37
C ALA A 87 -1.25 -15.67 -0.13
N GLY A 88 -0.46 -16.24 0.75
CA GLY A 88 0.86 -16.75 0.40
C GLY A 88 1.76 -16.86 1.62
N ARG A 89 3.04 -17.14 1.38
CA ARG A 89 4.03 -17.26 2.44
C ARG A 89 4.82 -15.96 2.56
N LEU A 90 4.85 -15.39 3.75
CA LEU A 90 5.65 -14.18 4.00
C LEU A 90 7.13 -14.54 3.94
N ALA A 91 7.83 -14.02 2.93
CA ALA A 91 9.23 -14.32 2.74
C ALA A 91 10.13 -13.47 3.65
N ARG A 92 9.90 -12.16 3.67
CA ARG A 92 10.70 -11.22 4.47
C ARG A 92 10.02 -9.87 4.58
N PHE A 93 10.44 -9.12 5.61
CA PHE A 93 10.09 -7.71 5.79
C PHE A 93 11.27 -6.83 5.35
N ASN A 94 10.96 -5.59 5.03
CA ASN A 94 11.99 -4.56 4.87
C ASN A 94 12.38 -4.07 6.26
N GLU A 95 13.45 -4.61 6.81
CA GLU A 95 13.89 -4.29 8.17
C GLU A 95 14.32 -2.84 8.34
N ASP A 96 14.75 -2.19 7.25
CA ASP A 96 15.15 -0.78 7.30
C ASP A 96 14.01 0.12 7.76
N LEU A 97 12.77 -0.26 7.47
CA LEU A 97 11.60 0.53 7.87
C LEU A 97 11.34 0.51 9.37
N LEU A 98 11.78 -0.53 10.06
CA LEU A 98 11.61 -0.59 11.52
C LEU A 98 12.48 0.45 12.22
N GLY A 99 13.64 0.77 11.63
CA GLY A 99 14.51 1.83 12.12
C GLY A 99 14.13 3.21 11.63
N ASP A 100 13.53 3.30 10.43
CA ASP A 100 13.14 4.57 9.82
C ASP A 100 11.88 4.40 8.95
N PRO A 101 10.69 4.42 9.56
CA PRO A 101 9.43 4.29 8.81
C PRO A 101 9.19 5.43 7.83
N SER A 102 9.81 6.59 8.04
CA SER A 102 9.62 7.74 7.16
C SER A 102 10.12 7.51 5.73
N THR A 103 10.91 6.47 5.51
CA THR A 103 11.34 6.08 4.17
C THR A 103 10.13 5.77 3.26
N ILE A 104 9.00 5.34 3.85
CA ILE A 104 7.75 5.16 3.11
C ILE A 104 7.33 6.46 2.42
N ASN A 105 7.48 7.59 3.09
CA ASN A 105 7.12 8.89 2.53
C ASN A 105 8.14 9.37 1.50
N VAL A 106 9.42 9.09 1.72
CA VAL A 106 10.51 9.57 0.88
C VAL A 106 10.57 8.82 -0.45
N ASP A 107 10.39 7.49 -0.42
CA ASP A 107 10.57 6.65 -1.60
C ASP A 107 9.61 5.47 -1.60
N LYS A 108 8.32 5.76 -1.68
CA LYS A 108 7.25 4.76 -1.54
C LYS A 108 7.30 3.62 -2.56
N TYR A 109 7.78 3.88 -3.76
CA TYR A 109 7.85 2.86 -4.83
C TYR A 109 9.21 2.15 -4.90
N GLY A 110 10.15 2.51 -4.05
CA GLY A 110 11.49 1.92 -4.02
C GLY A 110 11.87 1.47 -2.63
N ARG A 111 12.73 2.24 -1.97
CA ARG A 111 13.29 1.89 -0.66
C ARG A 111 12.24 1.73 0.45
N GLY A 112 11.05 2.30 0.27
CA GLY A 112 9.95 2.20 1.22
C GLY A 112 9.09 0.94 1.08
N TRP A 113 9.56 -0.09 0.39
CA TRP A 113 8.82 -1.35 0.28
C TRP A 113 8.60 -1.98 1.65
N LEU A 114 7.52 -2.73 1.79
CA LEU A 114 7.09 -3.27 3.09
C LEU A 114 7.53 -4.72 3.31
N PHE A 115 7.18 -5.62 2.40
CA PHE A 115 7.43 -7.05 2.56
C PHE A 115 7.33 -7.78 1.22
N ASP A 116 7.86 -9.01 1.22
CA ASP A 116 7.75 -9.92 0.08
C ASP A 116 6.85 -11.09 0.47
N ILE A 117 5.91 -11.44 -0.41
CA ILE A 117 5.05 -12.63 -0.24
C ILE A 117 5.26 -13.55 -1.45
N GLU A 118 5.49 -14.84 -1.16
CA GLU A 118 5.57 -15.87 -2.18
C GLU A 118 4.16 -16.40 -2.45
N GLY A 119 3.78 -16.46 -3.73
CA GLY A 119 2.45 -16.91 -4.13
C GLY A 119 2.09 -16.46 -5.54
N ALA A 120 0.91 -16.85 -5.99
CA ALA A 120 0.46 -16.65 -7.36
C ALA A 120 -0.10 -15.27 -7.69
N GLY A 121 -0.34 -14.43 -6.69
CA GLY A 121 -0.83 -13.07 -6.89
C GLY A 121 -2.31 -12.86 -6.64
N GLY A 122 -3.11 -13.89 -6.60
CA GLY A 122 -4.54 -13.78 -6.29
C GLY A 122 -5.29 -12.80 -7.19
N GLU A 123 -5.98 -11.83 -6.58
CA GLU A 123 -6.83 -10.86 -7.28
C GLU A 123 -6.17 -9.48 -7.43
N LEU A 124 -4.87 -9.46 -7.74
CA LEU A 124 -4.20 -8.19 -7.97
C LEU A 124 -4.74 -7.50 -9.23
N LEU A 125 -4.82 -6.18 -9.17
CA LEU A 125 -5.37 -5.35 -10.24
C LEU A 125 -4.25 -4.82 -11.14
N SER A 126 -4.56 -4.68 -12.44
CA SER A 126 -3.68 -3.94 -13.33
C SER A 126 -3.72 -2.45 -12.95
N PRO A 127 -2.77 -1.63 -13.43
CA PRO A 127 -2.82 -0.19 -13.16
C PRO A 127 -4.16 0.45 -13.57
N ASP A 128 -4.68 0.11 -14.74
CA ASP A 128 -5.96 0.66 -15.21
C ASP A 128 -7.13 0.24 -14.34
N GLU A 129 -7.17 -1.04 -13.96
CA GLU A 129 -8.21 -1.55 -13.05
C GLU A 129 -8.14 -0.87 -11.69
N TYR A 130 -6.92 -0.60 -11.22
CA TYR A 130 -6.73 0.07 -9.95
C TYR A 130 -7.27 1.50 -9.97
N LEU A 131 -7.09 2.24 -11.07
CA LEU A 131 -7.65 3.58 -11.20
C LEU A 131 -9.19 3.56 -11.10
N ILE A 132 -9.83 2.56 -11.69
CA ILE A 132 -11.28 2.40 -11.58
C ILE A 132 -11.67 2.16 -10.13
N HIS A 133 -10.91 1.31 -9.43
CA HIS A 133 -11.12 1.06 -8.00
C HIS A 133 -10.96 2.35 -7.18
N LEU A 134 -9.98 3.18 -7.52
CA LEU A 134 -9.73 4.45 -6.84
C LEU A 134 -10.86 5.46 -7.01
N GLU A 135 -11.53 5.48 -8.14
CA GLU A 135 -12.66 6.39 -8.36
C GLU A 135 -13.73 6.20 -7.30
N ALA A 136 -14.08 4.94 -7.00
CA ALA A 136 -15.06 4.63 -5.97
C ALA A 136 -14.52 4.89 -4.57
N ALA A 137 -13.27 4.49 -4.30
CA ALA A 137 -12.64 4.68 -3.00
C ALA A 137 -12.51 6.15 -2.64
N TRP A 138 -12.12 6.99 -3.61
CA TRP A 138 -11.94 8.42 -3.39
C TRP A 138 -13.26 9.13 -3.09
N LYS A 139 -14.35 8.73 -3.71
CA LYS A 139 -15.67 9.30 -3.41
C LYS A 139 -16.06 9.10 -1.95
N VAL A 140 -15.78 7.92 -1.41
CA VAL A 140 -16.01 7.62 0.01
C VAL A 140 -15.08 8.46 0.89
N ALA A 141 -13.80 8.53 0.56
CA ALA A 141 -12.82 9.30 1.31
C ALA A 141 -13.16 10.80 1.32
N GLU A 142 -13.58 11.36 0.18
CA GLU A 142 -13.98 12.76 0.10
C GLU A 142 -15.14 13.08 1.02
N ARG A 143 -16.14 12.21 1.09
CA ARG A 143 -17.30 12.41 1.98
C ARG A 143 -16.88 12.46 3.43
N THR A 144 -15.98 11.55 3.82
CA THR A 144 -15.44 11.51 5.18
C THR A 144 -14.66 12.78 5.51
N LEU A 145 -13.78 13.21 4.59
CA LEU A 145 -13.00 14.44 4.78
C LEU A 145 -13.87 15.68 4.86
N LYS A 146 -14.87 15.80 3.99
CA LYS A 146 -15.82 16.92 4.02
C LYS A 146 -16.61 16.95 5.32
N GLY A 147 -17.05 15.79 5.81
CA GLY A 147 -17.73 15.70 7.08
C GLY A 147 -16.88 16.19 8.24
N GLN A 148 -15.60 15.84 8.23
CA GLN A 148 -14.66 16.30 9.26
C GLN A 148 -14.44 17.81 9.22
N PHE A 149 -14.36 18.39 8.03
CA PHE A 149 -14.12 19.83 7.89
C PHE A 149 -15.35 20.69 8.12
N ASN A 150 -16.54 20.14 7.96
CA ASN A 150 -17.80 20.88 8.11
C ASN A 150 -18.39 20.80 9.52
N GLU A 151 -17.75 20.12 10.41
CA GLU A 151 -18.16 20.04 11.82
C GLU A 151 -17.65 21.26 12.65
#